data_5b73a466a2b370cbfd6ac6fc66a4fb05
#
_entry.id   5b73a466a2b370cbfd6ac6fc66a4fb05
#
_cell.length_a   1.000
_cell.length_b   1.000
_cell.length_c   1.000
_cell.angle_alpha   90.00
_cell.angle_beta   90.00
_cell.angle_gamma   90.00
#
_symmetry.space_group_name_H-M   'P 1'
#
loop_
_entity.id
_entity.type
_entity.pdbx_description
1 polymer ?
#
loop_
_entity_poly.entity_id
_entity_poly.type
_entity_poly.pdbx_seq_one_letter_code
_entity_poly.pdbx_strand_id
1 'polypeptide(L)'
;MADERFVVTNLRFATACGMSDRLRLDLVLNDFVAGALTSGKIDILSDGTPWRPLIHVRDMARAIDWAIDREPDNGGDALSINVGSDVWNYQVRELADAVARILPGTEVAVNPDAPPDKRSYRVSFAQFAERAPNHQPLVGLDDAVSDLVDGLQRMAFGDPDFRSSQLMRLVALETLRGKGLLTDRLEWTTKPK
;
A
#
# COMPACT_ATOMS: atom_id res chain seq x y z
N MET A 1 23.14 7.71 14.24
CA MET A 1 24.34 7.59 13.40
C MET A 1 24.42 8.75 12.42
N ALA A 2 23.79 9.87 12.71
CA ALA A 2 23.99 11.09 11.95
C ALA A 2 25.24 11.79 12.48
N ASP A 3 26.10 12.23 11.60
CA ASP A 3 27.24 13.11 11.91
C ASP A 3 27.32 14.19 10.82
N GLU A 4 28.28 15.07 10.86
CA GLU A 4 28.47 16.16 9.87
C GLU A 4 28.55 15.66 8.41
N ARG A 5 28.66 14.35 8.16
CA ARG A 5 28.80 13.73 6.84
C ARG A 5 27.68 12.77 6.50
N PHE A 6 26.75 12.54 7.42
CA PHE A 6 25.71 11.54 7.24
C PHE A 6 24.35 12.03 7.80
N VAL A 7 23.45 12.36 6.90
CA VAL A 7 22.07 12.78 7.21
C VAL A 7 21.15 11.57 7.20
N VAL A 8 20.37 11.38 8.25
CA VAL A 8 19.43 10.26 8.38
C VAL A 8 17.99 10.76 8.18
N THR A 9 17.27 10.15 7.26
CA THR A 9 15.83 10.40 7.06
C THR A 9 15.04 9.10 7.22
N ASN A 10 14.26 8.99 8.28
CA ASN A 10 13.37 7.86 8.53
C ASN A 10 11.98 8.16 7.96
N LEU A 11 11.65 7.61 6.81
CA LEU A 11 10.36 7.78 6.14
C LEU A 11 9.35 6.77 6.69
N ARG A 12 8.28 7.26 7.33
CA ARG A 12 7.15 6.47 7.80
C ARG A 12 6.02 6.60 6.80
N PHE A 13 5.99 5.69 5.83
CA PHE A 13 5.00 5.71 4.76
C PHE A 13 3.59 5.35 5.25
N ALA A 14 2.58 5.98 4.64
CA ALA A 14 1.22 5.47 4.61
C ALA A 14 1.17 4.09 3.95
N THR A 15 0.02 3.41 3.98
CA THR A 15 -0.15 2.10 3.34
C THR A 15 0.10 2.21 1.84
N ALA A 16 1.05 1.44 1.33
CA ALA A 16 1.36 1.44 -0.10
C ALA A 16 0.20 0.92 -0.95
N CYS A 17 0.02 1.47 -2.15
CA CYS A 17 -0.89 0.97 -3.18
C CYS A 17 -0.30 1.19 -4.58
N GLY A 18 -0.90 0.56 -5.60
CA GLY A 18 -0.49 0.70 -7.00
C GLY A 18 0.33 -0.46 -7.52
N MET A 19 0.55 -0.46 -8.84
CA MET A 19 1.32 -1.48 -9.54
C MET A 19 2.82 -1.38 -9.26
N SER A 20 3.45 -2.55 -9.10
CA SER A 20 4.90 -2.69 -8.96
C SER A 20 5.33 -4.10 -9.35
N ASP A 21 6.62 -4.30 -9.63
CA ASP A 21 7.20 -5.64 -9.89
C ASP A 21 7.06 -6.60 -8.71
N ARG A 22 6.82 -6.07 -7.52
CA ARG A 22 6.54 -6.80 -6.28
C ARG A 22 5.12 -6.53 -5.81
N LEU A 23 4.15 -6.69 -6.73
CA LEU A 23 2.74 -6.47 -6.43
C LEU A 23 2.30 -7.28 -5.21
N ARG A 24 1.55 -6.63 -4.33
CA ARG A 24 0.96 -7.22 -3.13
C ARG A 24 -0.55 -7.05 -3.16
N LEU A 25 -1.28 -8.15 -3.23
CA LEU A 25 -2.74 -8.15 -3.22
C LEU A 25 -3.34 -8.20 -1.81
N ASP A 26 -2.51 -8.30 -0.76
CA ASP A 26 -2.91 -8.20 0.65
C ASP A 26 -3.04 -6.74 1.16
N LEU A 27 -2.93 -5.75 0.26
CA LEU A 27 -3.14 -4.33 0.56
C LEU A 27 -4.52 -3.90 0.06
N VAL A 28 -5.27 -3.18 0.89
CA VAL A 28 -6.71 -2.95 0.75
C VAL A 28 -7.16 -2.49 -0.64
N LEU A 29 -6.52 -1.46 -1.22
CA LEU A 29 -6.89 -0.97 -2.54
C LEU A 29 -6.56 -1.99 -3.64
N ASN A 30 -5.39 -2.62 -3.55
CA ASN A 30 -4.95 -3.64 -4.50
C ASN A 30 -5.85 -4.89 -4.46
N ASP A 31 -6.26 -5.33 -3.25
CA ASP A 31 -7.22 -6.44 -3.05
C ASP A 31 -8.58 -6.12 -3.68
N PHE A 32 -9.09 -4.90 -3.48
CA PHE A 32 -10.39 -4.49 -4.03
C PHE A 32 -10.39 -4.47 -5.56
N VAL A 33 -9.34 -3.94 -6.18
CA VAL A 33 -9.22 -3.95 -7.65
C VAL A 33 -9.09 -5.37 -8.18
N ALA A 34 -8.29 -6.22 -7.53
CA ALA A 34 -8.15 -7.63 -7.93
C ALA A 34 -9.49 -8.38 -7.80
N GLY A 35 -10.22 -8.21 -6.70
CA GLY A 35 -11.53 -8.81 -6.48
C GLY A 35 -12.56 -8.35 -7.51
N ALA A 36 -12.63 -7.04 -7.78
CA ALA A 36 -13.52 -6.48 -8.79
C ALA A 36 -13.24 -7.05 -10.19
N LEU A 37 -11.96 -7.18 -10.58
CA LEU A 37 -11.57 -7.71 -11.89
C LEU A 37 -11.82 -9.21 -12.05
N THR A 38 -11.64 -10.01 -10.98
CA THR A 38 -11.69 -11.48 -11.10
C THR A 38 -13.06 -12.06 -10.83
N SER A 39 -13.82 -11.46 -9.92
CA SER A 39 -15.13 -11.97 -9.49
C SER A 39 -16.27 -10.97 -9.65
N GLY A 40 -16.00 -9.74 -10.08
CA GLY A 40 -16.99 -8.67 -10.11
C GLY A 40 -17.46 -8.25 -8.70
N LYS A 41 -16.70 -8.57 -7.65
CA LYS A 41 -17.13 -8.36 -6.27
C LYS A 41 -15.99 -7.83 -5.38
N ILE A 42 -16.37 -6.93 -4.47
CA ILE A 42 -15.53 -6.44 -3.38
C ILE A 42 -16.18 -6.84 -2.06
N ASP A 43 -15.50 -7.64 -1.25
CA ASP A 43 -15.94 -8.00 0.09
C ASP A 43 -15.22 -7.14 1.13
N ILE A 44 -15.97 -6.23 1.78
CA ILE A 44 -15.45 -5.44 2.90
C ILE A 44 -15.64 -6.27 4.18
N LEU A 45 -14.50 -6.70 4.77
CA LEU A 45 -14.48 -7.56 5.96
C LEU A 45 -14.80 -6.82 7.27
N SER A 46 -15.02 -5.50 7.21
CA SER A 46 -15.45 -4.65 8.32
C SER A 46 -16.77 -3.97 7.98
N ASP A 47 -17.25 -3.09 8.83
CA ASP A 47 -18.41 -2.22 8.57
C ASP A 47 -18.13 -1.11 7.53
N GLY A 48 -16.90 -1.03 7.03
CA GLY A 48 -16.47 -0.05 6.03
C GLY A 48 -16.02 1.30 6.62
N THR A 49 -16.22 1.56 7.91
CA THR A 49 -15.89 2.83 8.56
C THR A 49 -14.40 3.02 8.92
N PRO A 50 -13.56 1.97 9.07
CA PRO A 50 -12.16 2.15 9.44
C PRO A 50 -11.39 3.02 8.46
N TRP A 51 -10.58 3.93 9.01
CA TRP A 51 -9.71 4.80 8.24
C TRP A 51 -8.39 4.11 7.88
N ARG A 52 -7.93 4.37 6.65
CA ARG A 52 -6.64 3.90 6.11
C ARG A 52 -5.97 5.04 5.36
N PRO A 53 -4.84 5.54 5.85
CA PRO A 53 -3.98 6.40 5.04
C PRO A 53 -3.28 5.55 3.98
N LEU A 54 -3.30 5.98 2.72
CA LEU A 54 -2.63 5.33 1.61
C LEU A 54 -1.60 6.26 0.96
N ILE A 55 -0.71 5.67 0.17
CA ILE A 55 0.23 6.35 -0.71
C ILE A 55 0.53 5.48 -1.92
N HIS A 56 0.53 6.06 -3.12
CA HIS A 56 0.91 5.35 -4.34
C HIS A 56 2.43 5.08 -4.37
N VAL A 57 2.86 3.93 -4.91
CA VAL A 57 4.28 3.53 -4.94
C VAL A 57 5.17 4.52 -5.69
N ARG A 58 4.65 5.22 -6.71
CA ARG A 58 5.40 6.28 -7.42
C ARG A 58 5.65 7.49 -6.53
N ASP A 59 4.70 7.83 -5.66
CA ASP A 59 4.84 8.93 -4.71
C ASP A 59 5.75 8.55 -3.53
N MET A 60 5.83 7.25 -3.18
CA MET A 60 6.88 6.77 -2.27
C MET A 60 8.27 6.98 -2.86
N ALA A 61 8.46 6.70 -4.17
CA ALA A 61 9.74 6.94 -4.85
C ALA A 61 10.12 8.43 -4.84
N ARG A 62 9.15 9.34 -5.08
CA ARG A 62 9.37 10.79 -4.99
C ARG A 62 9.83 11.24 -3.60
N ALA A 63 9.24 10.67 -2.56
CA ALA A 63 9.65 10.98 -1.19
C ALA A 63 11.03 10.41 -0.84
N ILE A 64 11.41 9.28 -1.40
CA ILE A 64 12.76 8.72 -1.27
C ILE A 64 13.77 9.64 -1.97
N ASP A 65 13.46 10.12 -3.17
CA ASP A 65 14.26 11.08 -3.93
C ASP A 65 14.55 12.33 -3.10
N TRP A 66 13.50 12.95 -2.53
CA TRP A 66 13.67 14.06 -1.59
C TRP A 66 14.56 13.72 -0.40
N ALA A 67 14.40 12.52 0.18
CA ALA A 67 15.15 12.13 1.38
C ALA A 67 16.64 11.90 1.10
N ILE A 68 17.01 11.54 -0.15
CA ILE A 68 18.39 11.40 -0.60
C ILE A 68 19.10 12.77 -0.66
N ASP A 69 18.36 13.77 -1.18
CA ASP A 69 18.89 15.12 -1.40
C ASP A 69 18.69 16.06 -0.19
N ARG A 70 18.11 15.57 0.91
CA ARG A 70 17.80 16.37 2.08
C ARG A 70 19.07 16.79 2.83
N GLU A 71 19.23 18.09 3.03
CA GLU A 71 20.29 18.70 3.82
C GLU A 71 19.91 18.86 5.30
N PRO A 72 20.87 19.03 6.24
CA PRO A 72 20.61 19.18 7.66
C PRO A 72 19.76 20.39 8.04
N ASP A 73 19.79 21.48 7.28
CA ASP A 73 18.98 22.68 7.51
C ASP A 73 17.49 22.41 7.35
N ASN A 74 17.12 21.35 6.63
CA ASN A 74 15.74 20.89 6.45
C ASN A 74 15.36 19.78 7.46
N GLY A 75 15.47 20.06 8.76
CA GLY A 75 14.98 19.18 9.82
C GLY A 75 16.06 18.46 10.64
N GLY A 76 17.32 18.93 10.58
CA GLY A 76 18.44 18.40 11.36
C GLY A 76 19.10 17.16 10.75
N ASP A 77 20.17 16.68 11.41
CA ASP A 77 20.96 15.53 10.96
C ASP A 77 20.17 14.21 11.01
N ALA A 78 19.12 14.12 11.82
CA ALA A 78 18.25 12.96 11.95
C ALA A 78 16.78 13.39 11.98
N LEU A 79 16.01 13.00 10.96
CA LEU A 79 14.59 13.30 10.84
C LEU A 79 13.76 12.02 10.74
N SER A 80 12.67 11.94 11.52
CA SER A 80 11.63 10.91 11.34
C SER A 80 10.32 11.59 10.94
N ILE A 81 9.78 11.24 9.78
CA ILE A 81 8.65 11.96 9.20
C ILE A 81 7.59 11.00 8.62
N ASN A 82 6.31 11.34 8.79
CA ASN A 82 5.22 10.64 8.14
C ASN A 82 5.12 11.09 6.68
N VAL A 83 5.05 10.15 5.75
CA VAL A 83 5.03 10.41 4.30
C VAL A 83 3.72 9.94 3.68
N GLY A 84 3.04 10.88 3.03
CA GLY A 84 1.75 10.72 2.40
C GLY A 84 1.09 12.08 2.18
N SER A 85 -0.24 12.10 2.11
CA SER A 85 -1.03 13.32 2.00
C SER A 85 -2.29 13.22 2.88
N ASP A 86 -2.68 14.32 3.51
CA ASP A 86 -3.86 14.35 4.37
C ASP A 86 -5.15 13.99 3.61
N VAL A 87 -5.21 14.30 2.30
CA VAL A 87 -6.34 13.94 1.42
C VAL A 87 -6.40 12.44 1.09
N TRP A 88 -5.35 11.69 1.40
CA TRP A 88 -5.28 10.25 1.19
C TRP A 88 -5.62 9.42 2.46
N ASN A 89 -6.21 10.05 3.47
CA ASN A 89 -6.88 9.36 4.56
C ASN A 89 -8.31 8.98 4.12
N TYR A 90 -8.54 7.74 3.73
CA TYR A 90 -9.84 7.24 3.27
C TYR A 90 -10.46 6.27 4.26
N GLN A 91 -11.79 6.21 4.30
CA GLN A 91 -12.47 5.07 4.88
C GLN A 91 -12.42 3.87 3.90
N VAL A 92 -12.43 2.66 4.43
CA VAL A 92 -12.41 1.43 3.62
C VAL A 92 -13.55 1.41 2.61
N ARG A 93 -14.74 1.91 3.01
CA ARG A 93 -15.90 2.03 2.12
C ARG A 93 -15.65 2.97 0.95
N GLU A 94 -15.03 4.12 1.18
CA GLU A 94 -14.73 5.09 0.13
C GLU A 94 -13.78 4.51 -0.94
N LEU A 95 -12.83 3.65 -0.51
CA LEU A 95 -11.94 2.94 -1.43
C LEU A 95 -12.71 1.94 -2.31
N ALA A 96 -13.63 1.18 -1.73
CA ALA A 96 -14.46 0.23 -2.48
C ALA A 96 -15.37 0.95 -3.47
N ASP A 97 -16.01 2.05 -3.05
CA ASP A 97 -16.87 2.86 -3.90
C ASP A 97 -16.10 3.51 -5.07
N ALA A 98 -14.83 3.91 -4.84
CA ALA A 98 -13.95 4.41 -5.91
C ALA A 98 -13.64 3.33 -6.94
N VAL A 99 -13.34 2.10 -6.51
CA VAL A 99 -13.12 0.97 -7.43
C VAL A 99 -14.38 0.64 -8.21
N ALA A 100 -15.54 0.55 -7.55
CA ALA A 100 -16.82 0.25 -8.22
C ALA A 100 -17.23 1.33 -9.23
N ARG A 101 -16.85 2.59 -9.01
CA ARG A 101 -17.08 3.68 -9.97
C ARG A 101 -16.28 3.50 -11.26
N ILE A 102 -15.04 3.00 -11.17
CA ILE A 102 -14.13 2.80 -12.32
C ILE A 102 -14.40 1.45 -13.01
N LEU A 103 -14.86 0.45 -12.27
CA LEU A 103 -15.25 -0.87 -12.78
C LEU A 103 -16.77 -1.06 -12.62
N PRO A 104 -17.59 -0.52 -13.54
CA PRO A 104 -19.06 -0.62 -13.46
C PRO A 104 -19.52 -2.07 -13.43
N GLY A 105 -20.53 -2.35 -12.60
CA GLY A 105 -21.04 -3.71 -12.39
C GLY A 105 -20.38 -4.44 -11.23
N THR A 106 -19.38 -3.83 -10.56
CA THR A 106 -18.81 -4.39 -9.34
C THR A 106 -19.78 -4.32 -8.17
N GLU A 107 -20.07 -5.45 -7.57
CA GLU A 107 -20.83 -5.54 -6.32
C GLU A 107 -19.94 -5.20 -5.12
N VAL A 108 -20.41 -4.29 -4.25
CA VAL A 108 -19.73 -3.98 -2.98
C VAL A 108 -20.53 -4.58 -1.82
N ALA A 109 -20.01 -5.65 -1.24
CA ALA A 109 -20.60 -6.31 -0.07
C ALA A 109 -19.91 -5.84 1.21
N VAL A 110 -20.70 -5.39 2.18
CA VAL A 110 -20.24 -4.98 3.50
C VAL A 110 -20.78 -5.99 4.52
N ASN A 111 -19.94 -6.41 5.45
CA ASN A 111 -20.39 -7.23 6.56
C ASN A 111 -20.85 -6.31 7.72
N PRO A 112 -22.17 -6.12 7.93
CA PRO A 112 -22.68 -5.22 8.97
C PRO A 112 -22.42 -5.75 10.38
N ASP A 113 -22.22 -7.06 10.53
CA ASP A 113 -21.99 -7.75 11.80
C ASP A 113 -20.50 -7.95 12.08
N ALA A 114 -19.62 -7.36 11.27
CA ALA A 114 -18.18 -7.46 11.46
C ALA A 114 -17.75 -6.82 12.79
N PRO A 115 -16.86 -7.46 13.54
CA PRO A 115 -16.28 -6.83 14.73
C PRO A 115 -15.54 -5.55 14.32
N PRO A 116 -15.55 -4.49 15.16
CA PRO A 116 -14.85 -3.25 14.88
C PRO A 116 -13.36 -3.50 14.59
N ASP A 117 -12.87 -3.02 13.46
CA ASP A 117 -11.44 -3.09 13.16
C ASP A 117 -10.67 -2.06 13.99
N LYS A 118 -9.93 -2.57 15.01
CA LYS A 118 -9.14 -1.77 15.94
C LYS A 118 -7.97 -1.02 15.27
N ARG A 119 -7.67 -1.28 13.99
CA ARG A 119 -6.59 -0.65 13.23
C ARG A 119 -7.05 0.61 12.49
N SER A 120 -8.15 1.25 12.91
CA SER A 120 -8.63 2.50 12.33
C SER A 120 -7.76 3.67 12.82
N TYR A 121 -7.15 4.41 11.89
CA TYR A 121 -6.34 5.58 12.19
C TYR A 121 -6.22 6.54 11.00
N ARG A 122 -6.08 7.81 11.30
CA ARG A 122 -5.71 8.87 10.36
C ARG A 122 -4.31 9.37 10.71
N VAL A 123 -3.57 9.80 9.69
CA VAL A 123 -2.22 10.33 9.86
C VAL A 123 -2.18 11.76 9.34
N SER A 124 -1.54 12.66 10.09
CA SER A 124 -1.18 13.98 9.58
C SER A 124 0.14 13.92 8.85
N PHE A 125 0.16 14.50 7.66
CA PHE A 125 1.34 14.62 6.78
C PHE A 125 1.80 16.07 6.64
N ALA A 126 1.27 16.98 7.48
CA ALA A 126 1.57 18.41 7.43
C ALA A 126 3.08 18.71 7.44
N GLN A 127 3.84 17.96 8.26
CA GLN A 127 5.29 18.12 8.34
C GLN A 127 6.00 17.75 7.01
N PHE A 128 5.51 16.71 6.32
CA PHE A 128 6.03 16.35 4.99
C PHE A 128 5.65 17.39 3.94
N ALA A 129 4.43 17.92 4.00
CA ALA A 129 4.00 18.99 3.12
C ALA A 129 4.86 20.26 3.25
N GLU A 130 5.22 20.62 4.48
CA GLU A 130 6.09 21.77 4.77
C GLU A 130 7.52 21.58 4.28
N ARG A 131 8.13 20.38 4.55
CA ARG A 131 9.55 20.13 4.32
C ARG A 131 9.89 19.68 2.91
N ALA A 132 8.92 19.08 2.21
CA ALA A 132 9.08 18.52 0.88
C ALA A 132 8.03 19.07 -0.11
N PRO A 133 7.84 20.40 -0.26
CA PRO A 133 6.74 20.96 -1.05
C PRO A 133 6.77 20.53 -2.53
N ASN A 134 7.95 20.29 -3.09
CA ASN A 134 8.12 19.89 -4.48
C ASN A 134 8.03 18.37 -4.69
N HIS A 135 7.91 17.58 -3.61
CA HIS A 135 7.87 16.11 -3.66
C HIS A 135 6.56 15.55 -3.10
N GLN A 136 5.52 16.37 -3.07
CA GLN A 136 4.21 15.94 -2.61
C GLN A 136 3.61 14.86 -3.53
N PRO A 137 2.75 13.96 -3.01
CA PRO A 137 2.02 13.00 -3.81
C PRO A 137 1.26 13.66 -4.96
N LEU A 138 1.39 13.08 -6.17
CA LEU A 138 0.78 13.57 -7.41
C LEU A 138 -0.30 12.63 -7.95
N VAL A 139 -0.24 11.34 -7.58
CA VAL A 139 -1.20 10.35 -8.07
C VAL A 139 -2.52 10.51 -7.32
N GLY A 140 -3.63 10.64 -8.06
CA GLY A 140 -4.99 10.64 -7.52
C GLY A 140 -5.51 9.24 -7.22
N LEU A 141 -6.60 9.12 -6.44
CA LEU A 141 -7.18 7.81 -6.12
C LEU A 141 -7.68 7.09 -7.40
N ASP A 142 -8.36 7.81 -8.27
CA ASP A 142 -8.89 7.25 -9.52
C ASP A 142 -7.76 6.83 -10.47
N ASP A 143 -6.66 7.58 -10.51
CA ASP A 143 -5.46 7.21 -11.28
C ASP A 143 -4.80 5.95 -10.70
N ALA A 144 -4.73 5.83 -9.38
CA ALA A 144 -4.18 4.65 -8.72
C ALA A 144 -5.02 3.39 -8.99
N VAL A 145 -6.36 3.51 -8.99
CA VAL A 145 -7.25 2.40 -9.35
C VAL A 145 -7.07 2.04 -10.83
N SER A 146 -7.03 3.02 -11.73
CA SER A 146 -6.84 2.79 -13.17
C SER A 146 -5.50 2.14 -13.47
N ASP A 147 -4.41 2.59 -12.84
CA ASP A 147 -3.07 1.98 -12.95
C ASP A 147 -3.06 0.50 -12.52
N LEU A 148 -3.76 0.17 -11.43
CA LEU A 148 -3.92 -1.22 -10.98
C LEU A 148 -4.73 -2.06 -11.98
N VAL A 149 -5.85 -1.53 -12.47
CA VAL A 149 -6.69 -2.20 -13.49
C VAL A 149 -5.87 -2.52 -14.73
N ASP A 150 -5.22 -1.51 -15.31
CA ASP A 150 -4.40 -1.66 -16.50
C ASP A 150 -3.24 -2.63 -16.27
N GLY A 151 -2.60 -2.55 -15.12
CA GLY A 151 -1.49 -3.41 -14.76
C GLY A 151 -1.89 -4.89 -14.62
N LEU A 152 -2.98 -5.16 -13.90
CA LEU A 152 -3.51 -6.52 -13.75
C LEU A 152 -4.00 -7.10 -15.07
N GLN A 153 -4.66 -6.30 -15.92
CA GLN A 153 -5.07 -6.73 -17.26
C GLN A 153 -3.86 -7.06 -18.16
N ARG A 154 -2.80 -6.24 -18.14
CA ARG A 154 -1.55 -6.56 -18.87
C ARG A 154 -0.89 -7.85 -18.41
N MET A 155 -1.04 -8.20 -17.12
CA MET A 155 -0.58 -9.49 -16.57
C MET A 155 -1.50 -10.65 -16.93
N ALA A 156 -2.60 -10.43 -17.66
CA ALA A 156 -3.67 -11.40 -17.88
C ALA A 156 -4.17 -12.02 -16.55
N PHE A 157 -4.24 -11.18 -15.51
CA PHE A 157 -4.65 -11.61 -14.17
C PHE A 157 -6.15 -11.94 -14.15
N GLY A 158 -6.49 -13.16 -13.76
CA GLY A 158 -7.88 -13.64 -13.76
C GLY A 158 -8.14 -14.72 -12.72
N ASP A 159 -7.26 -14.89 -11.72
CA ASP A 159 -7.41 -15.89 -10.66
C ASP A 159 -8.42 -15.39 -9.60
N PRO A 160 -9.62 -15.99 -9.50
CA PRO A 160 -10.60 -15.60 -8.49
C PRO A 160 -10.19 -16.01 -7.07
N ASP A 161 -9.27 -16.98 -6.92
CA ASP A 161 -8.71 -17.41 -5.64
C ASP A 161 -7.34 -16.76 -5.34
N PHE A 162 -7.13 -15.56 -5.85
CA PHE A 162 -5.85 -14.84 -5.70
C PHE A 162 -5.40 -14.66 -4.24
N ARG A 163 -6.34 -14.73 -3.28
CA ARG A 163 -6.00 -14.65 -1.86
C ARG A 163 -5.23 -15.86 -1.35
N SER A 164 -5.22 -16.96 -2.11
CA SER A 164 -4.38 -18.14 -1.89
C SER A 164 -3.09 -18.13 -2.73
N SER A 165 -2.87 -17.08 -3.54
CA SER A 165 -1.74 -16.98 -4.47
C SER A 165 -0.45 -16.45 -3.83
N GLN A 166 0.65 -16.56 -4.59
CA GLN A 166 1.96 -16.02 -4.20
C GLN A 166 2.01 -14.46 -4.16
N LEU A 167 0.97 -13.78 -4.65
CA LEU A 167 0.81 -12.32 -4.54
C LEU A 167 0.34 -11.89 -3.14
N MET A 168 -0.04 -12.85 -2.30
CA MET A 168 -0.30 -12.68 -0.87
C MET A 168 0.97 -12.99 -0.09
N ARG A 169 1.56 -11.98 0.56
CA ARG A 169 2.87 -12.13 1.22
C ARG A 169 2.93 -13.25 2.25
N LEU A 170 1.87 -13.41 3.07
CA LEU A 170 1.82 -14.47 4.08
C LEU A 170 1.83 -15.85 3.43
N VAL A 171 1.01 -16.06 2.40
CA VAL A 171 0.93 -17.31 1.64
C VAL A 171 2.28 -17.66 1.01
N ALA A 172 2.99 -16.67 0.44
CA ALA A 172 4.32 -16.87 -0.11
C ALA A 172 5.32 -17.34 0.96
N LEU A 173 5.31 -16.72 2.16
CA LEU A 173 6.19 -17.11 3.27
C LEU A 173 5.86 -18.51 3.80
N GLU A 174 4.57 -18.83 3.98
CA GLU A 174 4.12 -20.18 4.41
C GLU A 174 4.49 -21.24 3.40
N THR A 175 4.34 -20.97 2.11
CA THR A 175 4.75 -21.86 1.03
C THR A 175 6.26 -22.13 1.06
N LEU A 176 7.09 -21.10 1.24
CA LEU A 176 8.55 -21.24 1.32
C LEU A 176 8.96 -22.05 2.56
N ARG A 177 8.30 -21.83 3.70
CA ARG A 177 8.51 -22.63 4.92
C ARG A 177 8.10 -24.08 4.71
N GLY A 178 6.92 -24.33 4.15
CA GLY A 178 6.41 -25.68 3.87
C GLY A 178 7.30 -26.47 2.89
N LYS A 179 8.01 -25.78 1.99
CA LYS A 179 9.02 -26.37 1.10
C LYS A 179 10.40 -26.55 1.76
N GLY A 180 10.56 -26.18 3.02
CA GLY A 180 11.84 -26.25 3.73
C GLY A 180 12.89 -25.27 3.23
N LEU A 181 12.50 -24.23 2.46
CA LEU A 181 13.41 -23.20 1.97
C LEU A 181 13.66 -22.09 3.00
N LEU A 182 12.73 -21.92 3.95
CA LEU A 182 12.86 -21.02 5.10
C LEU A 182 12.73 -21.82 6.39
N THR A 183 13.50 -21.42 7.40
CA THR A 183 13.34 -21.87 8.78
C THR A 183 12.13 -21.20 9.44
N ASP A 184 11.74 -21.64 10.66
CA ASP A 184 10.71 -20.95 11.46
C ASP A 184 11.10 -19.50 11.84
N ARG A 185 12.38 -19.16 11.77
CA ARG A 185 12.91 -17.80 11.95
C ARG A 185 12.94 -16.98 10.66
N LEU A 186 12.38 -17.52 9.56
CA LEU A 186 12.39 -16.92 8.22
C LEU A 186 13.80 -16.72 7.64
N GLU A 187 14.75 -17.53 8.04
CA GLU A 187 16.11 -17.58 7.50
C GLU A 187 16.16 -18.59 6.34
N TRP A 188 16.89 -18.26 5.28
CA TRP A 188 17.08 -19.19 4.17
C TRP A 188 17.89 -20.41 4.62
N THR A 189 17.39 -21.62 4.32
CA THR A 189 18.10 -22.88 4.60
C THR A 189 19.28 -23.12 3.68
N THR A 190 19.22 -22.56 2.45
CA THR A 190 20.31 -22.51 1.48
C THR A 190 20.35 -21.10 0.90
N LYS A 191 21.57 -20.58 0.61
CA LYS A 191 21.65 -19.26 -0.06
C LYS A 191 20.95 -19.34 -1.41
N PRO A 192 20.00 -18.45 -1.72
CA PRO A 192 19.45 -18.35 -3.06
C PRO A 192 20.57 -18.10 -4.07
N LYS A 193 20.54 -18.84 -5.18
CA LYS A 193 21.49 -18.65 -6.29
C LYS A 193 21.20 -17.36 -7.01
#